data_f5d372ccec8ac8f7d4c8d56b7eccfe70
#
_entry.id   f5d372ccec8ac8f7d4c8d56b7eccfe70
#
_cell.length_a   1.000
_cell.length_b   1.000
_cell.length_c   1.000
_cell.angle_alpha   90.00
_cell.angle_beta   90.00
_cell.angle_gamma   90.00
#
_symmetry.space_group_name_H-M   'P 1'
#
loop_
_entity.id
_entity.type
_entity.pdbx_description
1 polymer ?
#
loop_
_entity_poly.entity_id
_entity_poly.type
_entity_poly.pdbx_seq_one_letter_code
_entity_poly.pdbx_strand_id
1 'polypeptide(L)'
;MSYKDLLVVLDSETPSRGRIALAAALAERFAAHLIGLYPLPLPEAPRHFGYYEPALLDPFFREMREKSQELSEQEREAFEHAASLRGLSAEWRVVAAGAESDPAVHARYVDLTILGQLDPDRADAELIRPRPELVTLASGRPILVIPYAGHFETVGRRVLIGWNATREATRAVNDAMPLLMESDIVTVLTIDAREGPDAHGELPGADISLHLARHGVKATIERTISAGIPAGDVLLSRAADLGADLLVIGAYGHSRMRELLLGGATRSILQSMTVPVLMSH
;
A
#
# COMPACT_ATOMS: atom_id res chain seq x y z
N MET A 1 -6.20 15.57 12.39
CA MET A 1 -4.80 15.24 12.02
C MET A 1 -4.74 15.18 10.50
N SER A 2 -3.62 15.57 9.88
CA SER A 2 -3.44 15.53 8.42
C SER A 2 -2.09 14.89 8.15
N TYR A 3 -1.93 14.22 7.03
CA TYR A 3 -0.62 13.76 6.56
C TYR A 3 0.27 14.98 6.26
N LYS A 4 1.55 14.90 6.62
CA LYS A 4 2.55 15.96 6.39
C LYS A 4 3.67 15.50 5.49
N ASP A 5 3.99 14.21 5.52
CA ASP A 5 5.04 13.62 4.71
C ASP A 5 4.48 12.37 4.00
N LEU A 6 4.53 12.37 2.67
CA LEU A 6 4.14 11.26 1.83
C LEU A 6 5.35 10.70 1.10
N LEU A 7 5.49 9.39 1.06
CA LEU A 7 6.54 8.68 0.32
C LEU A 7 5.89 7.92 -0.83
N VAL A 8 6.34 8.15 -2.06
CA VAL A 8 6.00 7.30 -3.20
C VAL A 8 7.23 6.51 -3.61
N VAL A 9 7.10 5.19 -3.65
CA VAL A 9 8.16 4.29 -4.07
C VAL A 9 7.95 3.92 -5.53
N LEU A 10 9.00 4.09 -6.34
CA LEU A 10 8.96 3.95 -7.79
C LEU A 10 9.90 2.82 -8.21
N ASP A 11 9.50 2.04 -9.16
CA ASP A 11 10.15 0.80 -9.58
C ASP A 11 10.25 0.63 -11.10
N SER A 12 10.07 1.74 -11.86
CA SER A 12 10.11 1.77 -13.33
C SER A 12 9.06 0.88 -14.01
N GLU A 13 7.96 0.60 -13.34
CA GLU A 13 6.83 -0.09 -13.94
C GLU A 13 5.93 0.88 -14.71
N THR A 14 5.27 0.37 -15.76
CA THR A 14 4.37 1.18 -16.60
C THR A 14 3.31 1.96 -15.82
N PRO A 15 2.74 1.44 -14.69
CA PRO A 15 1.80 2.18 -13.87
C PRO A 15 2.43 3.26 -12.96
N SER A 16 3.75 3.47 -12.95
CA SER A 16 4.40 4.44 -12.07
C SER A 16 3.90 5.87 -12.30
N ARG A 17 3.62 6.28 -13.53
CA ARG A 17 3.06 7.60 -13.85
C ARG A 17 1.69 7.85 -13.19
N GLY A 18 0.81 6.85 -13.18
CA GLY A 18 -0.47 6.93 -12.47
C GLY A 18 -0.28 7.03 -10.96
N ARG A 19 0.67 6.27 -10.41
CA ARG A 19 1.05 6.30 -8.99
C ARG A 19 1.67 7.64 -8.58
N ILE A 20 2.55 8.20 -9.42
CA ILE A 20 3.11 9.55 -9.23
C ILE A 20 1.99 10.59 -9.22
N ALA A 21 1.09 10.56 -10.20
CA ALA A 21 -0.01 11.51 -10.31
C ALA A 21 -0.93 11.46 -9.10
N LEU A 22 -1.28 10.26 -8.62
CA LEU A 22 -2.09 10.07 -7.42
C LEU A 22 -1.37 10.53 -6.16
N ALA A 23 -0.07 10.23 -6.01
CA ALA A 23 0.74 10.68 -4.87
C ALA A 23 0.83 12.20 -4.82
N ALA A 24 1.02 12.86 -5.98
CA ALA A 24 1.04 14.31 -6.08
C ALA A 24 -0.33 14.94 -5.77
N ALA A 25 -1.43 14.31 -6.21
CA ALA A 25 -2.78 14.76 -5.87
C ALA A 25 -3.08 14.64 -4.36
N LEU A 26 -2.61 13.57 -3.71
CA LEU A 26 -2.71 13.41 -2.25
C LEU A 26 -1.84 14.43 -1.51
N ALA A 27 -0.62 14.68 -1.97
CA ALA A 27 0.26 15.69 -1.38
C ALA A 27 -0.36 17.10 -1.46
N GLU A 28 -0.96 17.46 -2.59
CA GLU A 28 -1.69 18.71 -2.77
C GLU A 28 -2.89 18.79 -1.82
N ARG A 29 -3.73 17.73 -1.79
CA ARG A 29 -4.91 17.62 -0.94
C ARG A 29 -4.62 17.85 0.55
N PHE A 30 -3.50 17.31 1.04
CA PHE A 30 -3.13 17.39 2.45
C PHE A 30 -2.11 18.50 2.76
N ALA A 31 -1.68 19.26 1.77
CA ALA A 31 -0.57 20.22 1.88
C ALA A 31 0.66 19.55 2.52
N ALA A 32 1.02 18.36 2.00
CA ALA A 32 2.08 17.50 2.49
C ALA A 32 3.35 17.64 1.62
N HIS A 33 4.50 17.40 2.23
CA HIS A 33 5.75 17.20 1.51
C HIS A 33 5.74 15.83 0.81
N LEU A 34 6.19 15.79 -0.45
CA LEU A 34 6.20 14.56 -1.26
C LEU A 34 7.62 14.07 -1.50
N ILE A 35 7.89 12.84 -1.12
CA ILE A 35 9.18 12.19 -1.29
C ILE A 35 9.05 11.11 -2.36
N GLY A 36 9.82 11.24 -3.45
CA GLY A 36 10.00 10.18 -4.44
C GLY A 36 11.20 9.32 -4.06
N LEU A 37 11.01 8.02 -3.89
CA LEU A 37 12.07 7.07 -3.59
C LEU A 37 12.23 6.07 -4.74
N TYR A 38 13.44 6.02 -5.30
CA TYR A 38 13.82 5.03 -6.28
C TYR A 38 14.90 4.10 -5.71
N PRO A 39 14.53 2.90 -5.25
CA PRO A 39 15.51 1.92 -4.84
C PRO A 39 16.15 1.30 -6.08
N LEU A 40 17.46 1.46 -6.23
CA LEU A 40 18.20 0.78 -7.29
C LEU A 40 18.12 -0.74 -7.04
N PRO A 41 17.68 -1.53 -8.02
CA PRO A 41 17.60 -2.96 -7.85
C PRO A 41 18.96 -3.57 -7.57
N LEU A 42 19.00 -4.52 -6.63
CA LEU A 42 20.13 -5.44 -6.51
C LEU A 42 20.04 -6.42 -7.67
N PRO A 43 21.04 -6.51 -8.54
CA PRO A 43 21.11 -7.62 -9.47
C PRO A 43 21.28 -8.91 -8.64
N GLU A 44 20.24 -9.74 -8.56
CA GLU A 44 20.44 -11.12 -8.13
C GLU A 44 21.32 -11.79 -9.18
N ALA A 45 22.48 -12.29 -8.75
CA ALA A 45 23.26 -13.17 -9.61
C ALA A 45 22.35 -14.34 -9.98
N PRO A 46 22.14 -14.63 -11.28
CA PRO A 46 21.30 -15.73 -11.69
C PRO A 46 21.73 -17.00 -10.95
N ARG A 47 20.79 -17.73 -10.35
CA ARG A 47 21.06 -18.90 -9.49
C ARG A 47 21.90 -19.98 -10.18
N HIS A 48 22.07 -19.91 -11.50
CA HIS A 48 22.87 -20.80 -12.34
C HIS A 48 24.32 -20.36 -12.48
N PHE A 49 24.70 -19.19 -11.98
CA PHE A 49 26.07 -18.64 -12.10
C PHE A 49 27.03 -19.03 -10.96
N GLY A 50 26.66 -19.98 -10.11
CA GLY A 50 27.45 -20.38 -8.93
C GLY A 50 28.89 -20.88 -9.20
N TYR A 51 29.34 -20.91 -10.46
CA TYR A 51 30.69 -21.33 -10.88
C TYR A 51 31.41 -20.34 -11.80
N TYR A 52 30.87 -19.13 -12.01
CA TYR A 52 31.53 -18.15 -12.86
C TYR A 52 32.42 -17.19 -12.04
N GLU A 53 33.58 -16.88 -12.60
CA GLU A 53 34.43 -15.84 -12.02
C GLU A 53 33.69 -14.50 -12.00
N PRO A 54 33.76 -13.72 -10.90
CA PRO A 54 33.12 -12.42 -10.77
C PRO A 54 33.41 -11.47 -11.94
N ALA A 55 34.63 -11.53 -12.50
CA ALA A 55 35.04 -10.70 -13.62
C ALA A 55 34.24 -10.92 -14.92
N LEU A 56 33.66 -12.11 -15.12
CA LEU A 56 32.81 -12.39 -16.29
C LEU A 56 31.42 -11.78 -16.16
N LEU A 57 30.96 -11.47 -14.94
CA LEU A 57 29.66 -10.88 -14.64
C LEU A 57 29.69 -9.35 -14.60
N ASP A 58 30.89 -8.74 -14.51
CA ASP A 58 31.06 -7.28 -14.45
C ASP A 58 30.37 -6.52 -15.60
N PRO A 59 30.44 -6.96 -16.88
CA PRO A 59 29.76 -6.28 -17.97
C PRO A 59 28.25 -6.31 -17.82
N PHE A 60 27.69 -7.45 -17.42
CA PHE A 60 26.24 -7.63 -17.18
C PHE A 60 25.74 -6.72 -16.05
N PHE A 61 26.45 -6.70 -14.91
CA PHE A 61 26.09 -5.83 -13.80
C PHE A 61 26.28 -4.34 -14.11
N ARG A 62 27.18 -4.01 -15.02
CA ARG A 62 27.35 -2.63 -15.48
C ARG A 62 26.18 -2.21 -16.36
N GLU A 63 25.80 -3.00 -17.34
CA GLU A 63 24.67 -2.75 -18.22
C GLU A 63 23.36 -2.61 -17.40
N MET A 64 23.13 -3.51 -16.45
CA MET A 64 21.97 -3.40 -15.55
C MET A 64 21.97 -2.11 -14.72
N ARG A 65 23.13 -1.67 -14.22
CA ARG A 65 23.24 -0.41 -13.47
C ARG A 65 22.96 0.79 -14.35
N GLU A 66 23.54 0.83 -15.55
CA GLU A 66 23.32 1.90 -16.52
C GLU A 66 21.84 2.01 -16.90
N LYS A 67 21.19 0.89 -17.23
CA LYS A 67 19.76 0.84 -17.52
C LYS A 67 18.92 1.29 -16.33
N SER A 68 19.25 0.85 -15.12
CA SER A 68 18.52 1.25 -13.92
C SER A 68 18.69 2.75 -13.61
N GLN A 69 19.86 3.33 -13.90
CA GLN A 69 20.08 4.76 -13.76
C GLN A 69 19.27 5.57 -14.79
N GLU A 70 19.21 5.14 -16.04
CA GLU A 70 18.39 5.77 -17.07
C GLU A 70 16.90 5.75 -16.70
N LEU A 71 16.41 4.60 -16.21
CA LEU A 71 15.02 4.47 -15.75
C LEU A 71 14.73 5.35 -14.53
N SER A 72 15.69 5.42 -13.59
CA SER A 72 15.58 6.32 -12.42
C SER A 72 15.46 7.78 -12.84
N GLU A 73 16.20 8.20 -13.86
CA GLU A 73 16.15 9.57 -14.36
C GLU A 73 14.81 9.88 -15.04
N GLN A 74 14.27 8.96 -15.83
CA GLN A 74 12.95 9.11 -16.45
C GLN A 74 11.83 9.21 -15.39
N GLU A 75 11.90 8.40 -14.32
CA GLU A 75 10.96 8.47 -13.20
C GLU A 75 11.12 9.78 -12.42
N ARG A 76 12.35 10.27 -12.24
CA ARG A 76 12.62 11.56 -11.62
C ARG A 76 12.00 12.70 -12.39
N GLU A 77 12.19 12.75 -13.71
CA GLU A 77 11.59 13.77 -14.55
C GLU A 77 10.06 13.78 -14.45
N ALA A 78 9.43 12.60 -14.48
CA ALA A 78 7.98 12.47 -14.33
C ALA A 78 7.51 12.93 -12.94
N PHE A 79 8.23 12.58 -11.88
CA PHE A 79 7.96 12.98 -10.51
C PHE A 79 8.08 14.50 -10.32
N GLU A 80 9.22 15.10 -10.74
CA GLU A 80 9.48 16.53 -10.62
C GLU A 80 8.45 17.35 -11.44
N HIS A 81 8.08 16.86 -12.63
CA HIS A 81 7.02 17.49 -13.43
C HIS A 81 5.67 17.48 -12.71
N ALA A 82 5.26 16.33 -12.16
CA ALA A 82 3.99 16.22 -11.43
C ALA A 82 3.95 17.08 -10.17
N ALA A 83 5.07 17.17 -9.45
CA ALA A 83 5.22 18.02 -8.27
C ALA A 83 5.19 19.52 -8.63
N SER A 84 5.92 19.91 -9.69
CA SER A 84 5.97 21.29 -10.17
C SER A 84 4.61 21.81 -10.64
N LEU A 85 3.83 20.99 -11.38
CA LEU A 85 2.50 21.35 -11.84
C LEU A 85 1.53 21.73 -10.70
N ARG A 86 1.77 21.20 -9.51
CA ARG A 86 0.94 21.44 -8.31
C ARG A 86 1.61 22.35 -7.27
N GLY A 87 2.80 22.87 -7.55
CA GLY A 87 3.56 23.72 -6.63
C GLY A 87 3.91 23.02 -5.31
N LEU A 88 4.18 21.71 -5.35
CA LEU A 88 4.45 20.92 -4.16
C LEU A 88 5.87 21.14 -3.64
N SER A 89 6.04 21.08 -2.32
CA SER A 89 7.33 20.78 -1.71
C SER A 89 7.65 19.32 -1.94
N ALA A 90 8.71 19.04 -2.69
CA ALA A 90 9.04 17.67 -3.06
C ALA A 90 10.56 17.44 -3.08
N GLU A 91 10.97 16.19 -2.82
CA GLU A 91 12.36 15.75 -2.95
C GLU A 91 12.45 14.38 -3.62
N TRP A 92 13.54 14.15 -4.34
CA TRP A 92 13.86 12.90 -5.00
C TRP A 92 15.02 12.19 -4.31
N ARG A 93 14.84 10.90 -4.01
CA ARG A 93 15.86 10.06 -3.38
C ARG A 93 16.14 8.84 -4.22
N VAL A 94 17.41 8.63 -4.56
CA VAL A 94 17.91 7.38 -5.14
C VAL A 94 18.71 6.67 -4.08
N VAL A 95 18.38 5.43 -3.78
CA VAL A 95 19.11 4.63 -2.78
C VAL A 95 19.78 3.45 -3.44
N ALA A 96 21.09 3.32 -3.19
CA ALA A 96 21.86 2.21 -3.73
C ALA A 96 21.42 0.89 -3.05
N ALA A 97 21.62 -0.20 -3.78
CA ALA A 97 21.35 -1.54 -3.27
C ALA A 97 22.06 -1.80 -1.93
N GLY A 98 21.31 -2.25 -0.92
CA GLY A 98 21.78 -2.50 0.44
C GLY A 98 20.66 -2.36 1.47
N ALA A 99 21.01 -2.31 2.75
CA ALA A 99 20.01 -2.16 3.82
C ALA A 99 19.22 -0.84 3.73
N GLU A 100 19.84 0.21 3.20
CA GLU A 100 19.20 1.51 3.00
C GLU A 100 18.25 1.55 1.79
N SER A 101 18.34 0.55 0.89
CA SER A 101 17.42 0.44 -0.25
C SER A 101 16.05 -0.11 0.14
N ASP A 102 15.88 -0.62 1.37
CA ASP A 102 14.59 -1.10 1.85
C ASP A 102 13.65 0.08 2.09
N PRO A 103 12.56 0.20 1.33
CA PRO A 103 11.56 1.26 1.52
C PRO A 103 11.00 1.33 2.93
N ALA A 104 11.00 0.21 3.68
CA ALA A 104 10.52 0.19 5.05
C ALA A 104 11.34 1.09 5.98
N VAL A 105 12.63 1.28 5.71
CA VAL A 105 13.49 2.21 6.48
C VAL A 105 13.03 3.65 6.28
N HIS A 106 12.75 4.03 5.04
CA HIS A 106 12.27 5.38 4.70
C HIS A 106 10.83 5.62 5.16
N ALA A 107 9.99 4.60 5.06
CA ALA A 107 8.59 4.64 5.49
C ALA A 107 8.40 4.97 6.98
N ARG A 108 9.39 4.69 7.83
CA ARG A 108 9.33 5.00 9.28
C ARG A 108 9.22 6.50 9.57
N TYR A 109 9.67 7.34 8.66
CA TYR A 109 9.79 8.79 8.84
C TYR A 109 8.73 9.59 8.07
N VAL A 110 7.71 8.91 7.52
CA VAL A 110 6.61 9.53 6.79
C VAL A 110 5.26 9.10 7.36
N ASP A 111 4.20 9.81 7.02
CA ASP A 111 2.85 9.52 7.52
C ASP A 111 2.13 8.45 6.67
N LEU A 112 2.44 8.38 5.38
CA LEU A 112 1.86 7.41 4.46
C LEU A 112 2.86 7.07 3.36
N THR A 113 3.05 5.77 3.10
CA THR A 113 3.87 5.29 1.98
C THR A 113 2.97 4.73 0.88
N ILE A 114 3.23 5.11 -0.37
CA ILE A 114 2.49 4.70 -1.56
C ILE A 114 3.36 3.74 -2.35
N LEU A 115 2.87 2.51 -2.55
CA LEU A 115 3.54 1.43 -3.28
C LEU A 115 2.67 0.94 -4.44
N GLY A 116 3.28 0.33 -5.45
CA GLY A 116 2.57 -0.43 -6.48
C GLY A 116 2.29 -1.87 -6.03
N GLN A 117 1.17 -2.42 -6.46
CA GLN A 117 0.94 -3.87 -6.44
C GLN A 117 1.93 -4.53 -7.40
N LEU A 118 2.47 -5.69 -7.03
CA LEU A 118 3.31 -6.47 -7.94
C LEU A 118 2.45 -7.12 -9.02
N ASP A 119 2.83 -6.91 -10.29
CA ASP A 119 2.20 -7.58 -11.43
C ASP A 119 2.77 -9.01 -11.55
N PRO A 120 1.95 -10.05 -11.37
CA PRO A 120 2.42 -11.43 -11.41
C PRO A 120 2.85 -11.91 -12.80
N ASP A 121 2.38 -11.25 -13.86
CA ASP A 121 2.62 -11.65 -15.25
C ASP A 121 3.90 -11.01 -15.83
N ARG A 122 4.56 -10.12 -15.09
CA ARG A 122 5.79 -9.48 -15.57
C ARG A 122 7.02 -10.36 -15.34
N ALA A 123 7.71 -10.63 -16.43
CA ALA A 123 8.89 -11.49 -16.51
C ALA A 123 10.15 -10.93 -15.80
N ASP A 124 10.13 -9.66 -15.34
CA ASP A 124 11.27 -9.02 -14.66
C ASP A 124 11.41 -9.49 -13.20
N ALA A 125 10.99 -10.73 -12.91
CA ALA A 125 11.07 -11.36 -11.59
C ALA A 125 12.50 -11.49 -11.03
N GLU A 126 13.51 -11.13 -11.81
CA GLU A 126 14.92 -11.14 -11.41
C GLU A 126 15.34 -9.90 -10.61
N LEU A 127 14.51 -8.85 -10.59
CA LEU A 127 14.79 -7.64 -9.82
C LEU A 127 14.11 -7.74 -8.45
N ILE A 128 14.84 -7.49 -7.37
CA ILE A 128 14.27 -7.38 -6.02
C ILE A 128 13.43 -6.11 -5.99
N ARG A 129 12.10 -6.30 -5.98
CA ARG A 129 11.14 -5.20 -5.92
C ARG A 129 10.63 -5.02 -4.50
N PRO A 130 10.27 -3.77 -4.13
CA PRO A 130 9.62 -3.53 -2.87
C PRO A 130 8.33 -4.33 -2.77
N ARG A 131 8.26 -5.22 -1.82
CA ARG A 131 7.09 -6.05 -1.56
C ARG A 131 6.20 -5.37 -0.53
N PRO A 132 4.96 -4.96 -0.91
CA PRO A 132 4.06 -4.25 -0.01
C PRO A 132 3.88 -4.93 1.34
N GLU A 133 3.79 -6.27 1.34
CA GLU A 133 3.66 -7.06 2.54
C GLU A 133 4.84 -6.92 3.51
N LEU A 134 6.07 -6.89 3.00
CA LEU A 134 7.27 -6.74 3.82
C LEU A 134 7.40 -5.31 4.36
N VAL A 135 7.12 -4.32 3.52
CA VAL A 135 7.14 -2.91 3.93
C VAL A 135 6.10 -2.65 5.01
N THR A 136 4.88 -3.21 4.88
CA THR A 136 3.82 -3.07 5.88
C THR A 136 4.26 -3.61 7.25
N LEU A 137 4.89 -4.79 7.26
CA LEU A 137 5.34 -5.43 8.51
C LEU A 137 6.54 -4.71 9.16
N ALA A 138 7.44 -4.15 8.34
CA ALA A 138 8.72 -3.62 8.82
C ALA A 138 8.72 -2.11 9.10
N SER A 139 7.79 -1.35 8.50
CA SER A 139 7.77 0.11 8.62
C SER A 139 7.14 0.59 9.92
N GLY A 140 6.09 -0.08 10.39
CA GLY A 140 5.25 0.38 11.49
C GLY A 140 4.37 1.59 11.12
N ARG A 141 4.18 1.87 9.82
CA ARG A 141 3.42 2.98 9.25
C ARG A 141 2.42 2.48 8.21
N PRO A 142 1.35 3.24 7.91
CA PRO A 142 0.37 2.85 6.90
C PRO A 142 0.98 2.83 5.50
N ILE A 143 0.56 1.83 4.73
CA ILE A 143 0.94 1.65 3.34
C ILE A 143 -0.31 1.72 2.49
N LEU A 144 -0.29 2.55 1.46
CA LEU A 144 -1.30 2.60 0.39
C LEU A 144 -0.77 1.85 -0.83
N VAL A 145 -1.36 0.71 -1.14
CA VAL A 145 -0.99 -0.09 -2.31
C VAL A 145 -1.93 0.26 -3.46
N ILE A 146 -1.34 0.60 -4.60
CA ILE A 146 -2.08 0.95 -5.82
C ILE A 146 -2.08 -0.25 -6.77
N PRO A 147 -3.23 -0.68 -7.29
CA PRO A 147 -3.29 -1.78 -8.25
C PRO A 147 -2.40 -1.53 -9.47
N TYR A 148 -1.80 -2.60 -10.00
CA TYR A 148 -1.00 -2.52 -11.24
C TYR A 148 -1.87 -2.25 -12.47
N ALA A 149 -3.16 -2.58 -12.42
CA ALA A 149 -4.12 -2.31 -13.47
C ALA A 149 -5.14 -1.26 -13.03
N GLY A 150 -5.58 -0.44 -13.98
CA GLY A 150 -6.56 0.62 -13.72
C GLY A 150 -5.94 2.02 -13.69
N HIS A 151 -6.82 3.01 -13.55
CA HIS A 151 -6.44 4.42 -13.45
C HIS A 151 -7.14 5.04 -12.24
N PHE A 152 -6.36 5.64 -11.35
CA PHE A 152 -6.83 6.16 -10.07
C PHE A 152 -6.44 7.64 -9.96
N GLU A 153 -7.36 8.54 -10.32
CA GLU A 153 -7.14 10.00 -10.20
C GLU A 153 -7.28 10.48 -8.75
N THR A 154 -8.16 9.81 -8.01
CA THR A 154 -8.47 10.13 -6.61
C THR A 154 -8.60 8.86 -5.80
N VAL A 155 -8.51 8.98 -4.47
CA VAL A 155 -8.69 7.88 -3.53
C VAL A 155 -9.33 8.40 -2.24
N GLY A 156 -10.19 7.58 -1.62
CA GLY A 156 -10.78 7.86 -0.33
C GLY A 156 -12.02 8.77 -0.37
N ARG A 157 -12.76 8.78 -1.49
CA ARG A 157 -14.09 9.36 -1.57
C ARG A 157 -15.16 8.39 -1.09
N ARG A 158 -15.04 7.13 -1.49
CA ARG A 158 -15.95 6.05 -1.11
C ARG A 158 -15.13 4.94 -0.47
N VAL A 159 -15.13 4.88 0.84
CA VAL A 159 -14.22 4.01 1.60
C VAL A 159 -14.97 2.80 2.14
N LEU A 160 -14.42 1.61 1.90
CA LEU A 160 -14.80 0.37 2.56
C LEU A 160 -13.76 0.03 3.64
N ILE A 161 -14.20 -0.14 4.88
CA ILE A 161 -13.36 -0.58 6.00
C ILE A 161 -13.68 -2.04 6.31
N GLY A 162 -12.69 -2.93 6.16
CA GLY A 162 -12.77 -4.31 6.65
C GLY A 162 -12.48 -4.35 8.14
N TRP A 163 -13.52 -4.57 8.95
CA TRP A 163 -13.41 -4.50 10.40
C TRP A 163 -13.57 -5.86 11.09
N ASN A 164 -12.57 -6.26 11.87
CA ASN A 164 -12.55 -7.50 12.64
C ASN A 164 -12.18 -7.31 14.13
N ALA A 165 -12.22 -6.08 14.63
CA ALA A 165 -11.90 -5.69 16.00
C ALA A 165 -10.47 -6.07 16.49
N THR A 166 -9.55 -6.34 15.58
CA THR A 166 -8.14 -6.57 15.94
C THR A 166 -7.38 -5.25 16.10
N ARG A 167 -6.22 -5.32 16.74
CA ARG A 167 -5.33 -4.16 16.90
C ARG A 167 -4.87 -3.59 15.54
N GLU A 168 -4.63 -4.47 14.56
CA GLU A 168 -4.21 -4.09 13.21
C GLU A 168 -5.34 -3.35 12.48
N ALA A 169 -6.60 -3.82 12.59
CA ALA A 169 -7.76 -3.10 12.04
C ALA A 169 -7.95 -1.75 12.75
N THR A 170 -7.81 -1.71 14.08
CA THR A 170 -7.84 -0.47 14.85
C THR A 170 -6.78 0.51 14.37
N ARG A 171 -5.57 0.03 14.17
CA ARG A 171 -4.47 0.85 13.66
C ARG A 171 -4.76 1.37 12.26
N ALA A 172 -5.20 0.51 11.34
CA ALA A 172 -5.51 0.89 9.96
C ALA A 172 -6.59 1.99 9.90
N VAL A 173 -7.64 1.89 10.71
CA VAL A 173 -8.69 2.92 10.80
C VAL A 173 -8.11 4.25 11.30
N ASN A 174 -7.29 4.24 12.36
CA ASN A 174 -6.70 5.45 12.89
C ASN A 174 -5.69 6.08 11.90
N ASP A 175 -4.89 5.27 11.23
CA ASP A 175 -3.93 5.73 10.24
C ASP A 175 -4.63 6.27 8.98
N ALA A 176 -5.82 5.75 8.63
CA ALA A 176 -6.64 6.24 7.52
C ALA A 176 -7.48 7.48 7.88
N MET A 177 -7.51 7.90 9.15
CA MET A 177 -8.40 8.97 9.61
C MET A 177 -8.34 10.26 8.76
N PRO A 178 -7.17 10.74 8.29
CA PRO A 178 -7.13 11.91 7.43
C PRO A 178 -7.95 11.76 6.13
N LEU A 179 -7.93 10.56 5.53
CA LEU A 179 -8.74 10.23 4.35
C LEU A 179 -10.22 10.09 4.70
N LEU A 180 -10.53 9.40 5.81
CA LEU A 180 -11.89 9.16 6.26
C LEU A 180 -12.66 10.44 6.58
N MET A 181 -12.00 11.43 7.16
CA MET A 181 -12.60 12.73 7.50
C MET A 181 -13.03 13.54 6.28
N GLU A 182 -12.43 13.29 5.13
CA GLU A 182 -12.73 13.98 3.87
C GLU A 182 -13.52 13.11 2.88
N SER A 183 -13.91 11.89 3.30
CA SER A 183 -14.67 10.97 2.45
C SER A 183 -16.14 11.33 2.38
N ASP A 184 -16.77 11.04 1.24
CA ASP A 184 -18.19 11.25 1.01
C ASP A 184 -19.02 10.11 1.64
N ILE A 185 -18.52 8.88 1.55
CA ILE A 185 -19.18 7.67 2.04
C ILE A 185 -18.14 6.75 2.72
N VAL A 186 -18.46 6.33 3.94
CA VAL A 186 -17.67 5.31 4.65
C VAL A 186 -18.58 4.15 5.01
N THR A 187 -18.18 2.93 4.63
CA THR A 187 -18.87 1.70 5.00
C THR A 187 -17.93 0.84 5.85
N VAL A 188 -18.40 0.45 7.02
CA VAL A 188 -17.72 -0.51 7.90
C VAL A 188 -18.34 -1.88 7.67
N LEU A 189 -17.57 -2.82 7.12
CA LEU A 189 -17.99 -4.18 6.84
C LEU A 189 -17.42 -5.16 7.86
N THR A 190 -18.28 -5.94 8.48
CA THR A 190 -17.91 -7.07 9.32
C THR A 190 -18.30 -8.38 8.63
N ILE A 191 -17.40 -9.37 8.63
CA ILE A 191 -17.60 -10.69 8.00
C ILE A 191 -17.57 -11.75 9.10
N ASP A 192 -18.58 -12.62 9.14
CA ASP A 192 -18.73 -13.69 10.13
C ASP A 192 -18.57 -13.20 11.58
N ALA A 193 -18.97 -11.97 11.85
CA ALA A 193 -18.80 -11.36 13.16
C ALA A 193 -19.68 -12.06 14.20
N ARG A 194 -19.05 -12.49 15.29
CA ARG A 194 -19.76 -13.08 16.44
C ARG A 194 -20.25 -11.96 17.36
N GLU A 195 -21.46 -12.11 17.83
CA GLU A 195 -22.02 -11.25 18.88
C GLU A 195 -21.50 -11.71 20.26
N GLY A 196 -21.38 -10.77 21.18
CA GLY A 196 -21.01 -11.05 22.56
C GLY A 196 -19.92 -10.15 23.13
N PRO A 197 -19.78 -10.08 24.46
CA PRO A 197 -18.84 -9.18 25.14
C PRO A 197 -17.36 -9.48 24.86
N ASP A 198 -17.04 -10.73 24.55
CA ASP A 198 -15.67 -11.17 24.26
C ASP A 198 -15.31 -11.12 22.76
N ALA A 199 -16.18 -10.52 21.92
CA ALA A 199 -15.99 -10.46 20.47
C ALA A 199 -16.18 -9.04 19.93
N HIS A 200 -17.33 -8.77 19.30
CA HIS A 200 -17.62 -7.49 18.64
C HIS A 200 -18.69 -6.64 19.37
N GLY A 201 -18.98 -6.94 20.65
CA GLY A 201 -20.07 -6.33 21.39
C GLY A 201 -21.44 -6.88 20.97
N GLU A 202 -22.52 -6.23 21.42
CA GLU A 202 -23.90 -6.62 21.07
C GLU A 202 -24.21 -6.38 19.58
N LEU A 203 -23.60 -5.34 19.00
CA LEU A 203 -23.77 -4.99 17.59
C LEU A 203 -22.39 -4.84 16.92
N PRO A 204 -21.90 -5.85 16.19
CA PRO A 204 -20.61 -5.77 15.51
C PRO A 204 -20.48 -4.54 14.61
N GLY A 205 -19.43 -3.76 14.80
CA GLY A 205 -19.18 -2.50 14.09
C GLY A 205 -19.76 -1.24 14.74
N ALA A 206 -20.64 -1.36 15.76
CA ALA A 206 -21.26 -0.19 16.40
C ALA A 206 -20.22 0.70 17.11
N ASP A 207 -19.33 0.10 17.89
CA ASP A 207 -18.33 0.84 18.67
C ASP A 207 -17.35 1.59 17.78
N ILE A 208 -16.88 0.96 16.69
CA ILE A 208 -15.99 1.64 15.75
C ILE A 208 -16.73 2.75 14.99
N SER A 209 -18.01 2.56 14.66
CA SER A 209 -18.80 3.61 14.01
C SER A 209 -19.05 4.80 14.94
N LEU A 210 -19.26 4.54 16.25
CA LEU A 210 -19.34 5.61 17.25
C LEU A 210 -18.00 6.34 17.41
N HIS A 211 -16.88 5.62 17.39
CA HIS A 211 -15.55 6.21 17.37
C HIS A 211 -15.36 7.13 16.16
N LEU A 212 -15.69 6.63 14.96
CA LEU A 212 -15.63 7.41 13.71
C LEU A 212 -16.53 8.66 13.78
N ALA A 213 -17.74 8.52 14.29
CA ALA A 213 -18.67 9.65 14.44
C ALA A 213 -18.12 10.77 15.33
N ARG A 214 -17.40 10.42 16.42
CA ARG A 214 -16.74 11.40 17.29
C ARG A 214 -15.60 12.16 16.58
N HIS A 215 -15.04 11.59 15.52
CA HIS A 215 -14.07 12.23 14.63
C HIS A 215 -14.73 12.94 13.42
N GLY A 216 -16.07 13.03 13.38
CA GLY A 216 -16.81 13.68 12.31
C GLY A 216 -17.03 12.81 11.07
N VAL A 217 -16.66 11.54 11.11
CA VAL A 217 -16.84 10.57 10.02
C VAL A 217 -18.19 9.87 10.15
N LYS A 218 -19.03 10.01 9.12
CA LYS A 218 -20.32 9.31 9.05
C LYS A 218 -20.14 7.95 8.40
N ALA A 219 -20.23 6.89 9.19
CA ALA A 219 -20.06 5.52 8.70
C ALA A 219 -21.36 4.74 8.72
N THR A 220 -21.61 3.97 7.67
CA THR A 220 -22.67 2.95 7.61
C THR A 220 -22.09 1.59 8.00
N ILE A 221 -22.83 0.80 8.77
CA ILE A 221 -22.43 -0.55 9.16
C ILE A 221 -23.07 -1.55 8.22
N GLU A 222 -22.28 -2.46 7.69
CA GLU A 222 -22.72 -3.63 6.95
C GLU A 222 -22.20 -4.90 7.60
N ARG A 223 -22.99 -5.96 7.52
CA ARG A 223 -22.63 -7.29 7.98
C ARG A 223 -22.83 -8.29 6.87
N THR A 224 -21.93 -9.23 6.74
CA THR A 224 -22.06 -10.32 5.78
C THR A 224 -21.54 -11.63 6.36
N ILE A 225 -21.95 -12.71 5.72
CA ILE A 225 -21.46 -14.06 6.01
C ILE A 225 -20.59 -14.48 4.84
N SER A 226 -19.42 -15.03 5.14
CA SER A 226 -18.46 -15.47 4.10
C SER A 226 -18.96 -16.65 3.27
N ALA A 227 -19.84 -17.48 3.83
CA ALA A 227 -20.34 -18.71 3.20
C ALA A 227 -19.23 -19.61 2.66
N GLY A 228 -18.05 -19.60 3.32
CA GLY A 228 -16.87 -20.36 2.90
C GLY A 228 -15.96 -19.68 1.89
N ILE A 229 -16.30 -18.47 1.43
CA ILE A 229 -15.42 -17.65 0.57
C ILE A 229 -14.35 -16.98 1.45
N PRO A 230 -13.08 -16.92 1.01
CA PRO A 230 -12.04 -16.18 1.74
C PRO A 230 -12.45 -14.73 2.02
N ALA A 231 -12.19 -14.24 3.23
CA ALA A 231 -12.61 -12.90 3.63
C ALA A 231 -12.04 -11.79 2.73
N GLY A 232 -10.84 -11.98 2.17
CA GLY A 232 -10.25 -11.05 1.20
C GLY A 232 -11.09 -10.91 -0.07
N ASP A 233 -11.59 -12.03 -0.59
CA ASP A 233 -12.40 -12.05 -1.81
C ASP A 233 -13.80 -11.45 -1.55
N VAL A 234 -14.37 -11.68 -0.36
CA VAL A 234 -15.61 -11.02 0.07
C VAL A 234 -15.43 -9.50 0.14
N LEU A 235 -14.30 -9.02 0.71
CA LEU A 235 -13.98 -7.60 0.78
C LEU A 235 -13.84 -6.97 -0.60
N LEU A 236 -13.12 -7.61 -1.53
CA LEU A 236 -12.94 -7.11 -2.89
C LEU A 236 -14.26 -7.07 -3.66
N SER A 237 -15.10 -8.11 -3.53
CA SER A 237 -16.44 -8.14 -4.14
C SER A 237 -17.32 -7.01 -3.60
N ARG A 238 -17.33 -6.79 -2.27
CA ARG A 238 -18.11 -5.70 -1.68
C ARG A 238 -17.58 -4.32 -2.05
N ALA A 239 -16.24 -4.16 -2.17
CA ALA A 239 -15.66 -2.92 -2.66
C ALA A 239 -16.16 -2.58 -4.07
N ALA A 240 -16.23 -3.57 -4.96
CA ALA A 240 -16.78 -3.41 -6.30
C ALA A 240 -18.28 -3.07 -6.28
N ASP A 241 -19.09 -3.80 -5.51
CA ASP A 241 -20.55 -3.56 -5.38
C ASP A 241 -20.87 -2.14 -4.88
N LEU A 242 -20.07 -1.64 -3.95
CA LEU A 242 -20.24 -0.31 -3.35
C LEU A 242 -19.60 0.80 -4.19
N GLY A 243 -18.87 0.46 -5.24
CA GLY A 243 -18.06 1.40 -6.01
C GLY A 243 -17.03 2.12 -5.12
N ALA A 244 -16.44 1.39 -4.18
CA ALA A 244 -15.42 1.95 -3.31
C ALA A 244 -14.14 2.27 -4.11
N ASP A 245 -13.52 3.40 -3.80
CA ASP A 245 -12.23 3.82 -4.37
C ASP A 245 -11.06 3.64 -3.38
N LEU A 246 -11.36 3.14 -2.18
CA LEU A 246 -10.38 2.78 -1.15
C LEU A 246 -10.92 1.65 -0.28
N LEU A 247 -10.09 0.62 -0.09
CA LEU A 247 -10.28 -0.41 0.92
C LEU A 247 -9.29 -0.17 2.07
N VAL A 248 -9.78 -0.13 3.31
CA VAL A 248 -8.95 0.01 4.52
C VAL A 248 -9.01 -1.28 5.32
N ILE A 249 -7.85 -1.90 5.58
CA ILE A 249 -7.75 -3.17 6.33
C ILE A 249 -6.58 -3.18 7.29
N GLY A 250 -6.73 -3.91 8.39
CA GLY A 250 -5.58 -4.38 9.17
C GLY A 250 -4.86 -5.52 8.46
N ALA A 251 -3.55 -5.47 8.43
CA ALA A 251 -2.72 -6.49 7.82
C ALA A 251 -2.18 -7.46 8.88
N TYR A 252 -2.25 -8.77 8.60
CA TYR A 252 -1.55 -9.82 9.38
C TYR A 252 -1.96 -9.99 10.86
N GLY A 253 -3.24 -9.87 11.19
CA GLY A 253 -3.78 -9.87 12.56
C GLY A 253 -3.91 -11.21 13.28
N HIS A 254 -3.46 -12.33 12.77
CA HIS A 254 -3.56 -13.63 13.44
C HIS A 254 -2.23 -14.12 13.98
N SER A 255 -2.20 -14.47 15.28
CA SER A 255 -1.06 -14.86 16.11
C SER A 255 -0.28 -16.14 15.69
N ARG A 256 -0.60 -16.75 14.55
CA ARG A 256 0.11 -17.92 14.03
C ARG A 256 1.29 -17.59 13.09
N MET A 257 1.76 -16.36 13.08
CA MET A 257 2.67 -15.84 12.05
C MET A 257 4.12 -15.71 12.48
N ARG A 258 4.61 -16.52 13.38
CA ARG A 258 6.06 -16.62 13.57
C ARG A 258 6.75 -17.55 12.57
N GLU A 259 5.98 -18.32 11.79
CA GLU A 259 6.52 -19.25 10.81
C GLU A 259 5.71 -19.21 9.50
N LEU A 260 6.19 -18.45 8.52
CA LEU A 260 6.03 -18.64 7.07
C LEU A 260 4.66 -18.54 6.37
N LEU A 261 3.57 -18.04 6.94
CA LEU A 261 2.34 -17.90 6.15
C LEU A 261 1.71 -16.51 6.32
N LEU A 262 1.84 -15.69 5.29
CA LEU A 262 1.09 -14.47 5.03
C LEU A 262 -0.41 -14.70 5.29
N GLY A 263 -1.07 -13.84 6.08
CA GLY A 263 -2.48 -13.96 6.38
C GLY A 263 -3.32 -14.10 5.12
N GLY A 264 -4.14 -15.15 5.04
CA GLY A 264 -4.85 -15.51 3.82
C GLY A 264 -5.61 -14.36 3.17
N ALA A 265 -6.30 -13.53 3.96
CA ALA A 265 -7.06 -12.39 3.45
C ALA A 265 -6.15 -11.29 2.84
N THR A 266 -5.06 -10.89 3.53
CA THR A 266 -4.14 -9.87 3.03
C THR A 266 -3.47 -10.32 1.73
N ARG A 267 -3.08 -11.59 1.67
CA ARG A 267 -2.46 -12.18 0.46
C ARG A 267 -3.44 -12.20 -0.70
N SER A 268 -4.67 -12.70 -0.50
CA SER A 268 -5.70 -12.72 -1.54
C SER A 268 -5.98 -11.31 -2.07
N ILE A 269 -6.11 -10.32 -1.16
CA ILE A 269 -6.29 -8.92 -1.55
C ILE A 269 -5.13 -8.42 -2.39
N LEU A 270 -3.88 -8.57 -1.93
CA LEU A 270 -2.71 -8.09 -2.67
C LEU A 270 -2.51 -8.77 -4.03
N GLN A 271 -3.00 -10.00 -4.20
CA GLN A 271 -2.95 -10.72 -5.48
C GLN A 271 -4.04 -10.28 -6.46
N SER A 272 -5.23 -9.93 -5.96
CA SER A 272 -6.43 -9.77 -6.79
C SER A 272 -7.09 -8.39 -6.69
N MET A 273 -6.44 -7.43 -6.00
CA MET A 273 -7.01 -6.10 -5.80
C MET A 273 -7.22 -5.34 -7.12
N THR A 274 -8.37 -4.69 -7.20
CA THR A 274 -8.76 -3.80 -8.30
C THR A 274 -9.06 -2.39 -7.81
N VAL A 275 -8.92 -2.16 -6.51
CA VAL A 275 -9.13 -0.90 -5.81
C VAL A 275 -7.90 -0.62 -4.94
N PRO A 276 -7.45 0.63 -4.77
CA PRO A 276 -6.41 1.00 -3.82
C PRO A 276 -6.68 0.48 -2.41
N VAL A 277 -5.65 -0.05 -1.75
CA VAL A 277 -5.78 -0.65 -0.41
C VAL A 277 -4.82 0.03 0.57
N LEU A 278 -5.37 0.62 1.62
CA LEU A 278 -4.60 1.11 2.77
C LEU A 278 -4.55 0.02 3.82
N MET A 279 -3.34 -0.30 4.26
CA MET A 279 -3.12 -1.32 5.28
C MET A 279 -2.12 -0.86 6.33
N SER A 280 -2.33 -1.33 7.57
CA SER A 280 -1.43 -1.12 8.71
C SER A 280 -1.27 -2.40 9.53
N HIS A 281 -0.12 -2.52 10.21
CA HIS A 281 0.18 -3.66 11.07
C HIS A 281 0.56 -3.22 12.49
#